data_07469bc2195a8ba7cec94a8b35e30160
#
_entry.id   07469bc2195a8ba7cec94a8b35e30160
#
_cell.length_a   1.000
_cell.length_b   1.000
_cell.length_c   1.000
_cell.angle_alpha   90.00
_cell.angle_beta   90.00
_cell.angle_gamma   90.00
#
_symmetry.space_group_name_H-M   'P 1'
#
loop_
_entity.id
_entity.type
_entity.pdbx_description
1 polymer ?
#
loop_
_entity_poly.entity_id
_entity_poly.type
_entity_poly.pdbx_seq_one_letter_code
_entity_poly.pdbx_strand_id
1 'polypeptide(L)'
;MKLVTRYFLVLVFSLLVSSNAWAQWSSDPSKNLALADNNDGADQVQPKVKPLPNGGWYVSWFDADPKSPPPVGYSVYLQRLSAGGVERFKHDGIEVAHLSNSSTEDYGLDIDTSGNALLAFLDTREGANPQVTAAKMGPGGKALWGARGVQLTKGSVHSNTAPKVAGTSDGGVVVAWTSDSNTVLQKLDPNGKPLWGKGVVLSETGYYYFLADLHAADNGSVIVSWVRNHGFGSDSQLRANKLSATGKLLWGKKNVTIFDTGSLQFGHFPYFVPDGKGGAVFAWYTSSPALQCFAQHILANGSEAFPHNGSAASTNMTDVRVDPAASFRAATDEVFLVWTEEDANQTVNGIYAQKFGPKGARRWGQTGLVIVPLGTDSEILPSNVQVGDGALMFWIDMKGFGNASIQAARLQDNGKLKCAQFPVSTAMSNRGRPAADIVTATGLAAIAFEDDRIGNNGIYIQNVNRDCSLGQE
;
A
#
# COMPACT_ATOMS: atom_id res chain seq x y z
N MET A 1 28.46 -39.31 72.02
CA MET A 1 28.16 -37.94 71.53
C MET A 1 28.03 -38.05 70.04
N LYS A 2 26.77 -38.11 69.52
CA LYS A 2 26.47 -38.19 68.10
C LYS A 2 25.96 -36.82 67.63
N LEU A 3 26.74 -36.21 66.73
CA LEU A 3 26.36 -34.95 66.06
C LEU A 3 25.31 -35.26 64.98
N VAL A 4 24.16 -34.64 65.08
CA VAL A 4 23.11 -34.70 64.06
C VAL A 4 23.17 -33.41 63.25
N THR A 5 23.67 -33.52 61.99
CA THR A 5 23.73 -32.43 61.05
C THR A 5 22.35 -32.34 60.37
N ARG A 6 21.61 -31.22 60.57
CA ARG A 6 20.36 -30.92 59.89
C ARG A 6 20.69 -30.17 58.60
N TYR A 7 20.34 -30.75 57.45
CA TYR A 7 20.34 -30.07 56.16
C TYR A 7 19.03 -29.27 56.02
N PHE A 8 19.14 -27.95 55.91
CA PHE A 8 18.04 -27.08 55.50
C PHE A 8 18.00 -27.10 53.96
N LEU A 9 16.93 -27.68 53.40
CA LEU A 9 16.65 -27.61 51.97
C LEU A 9 15.91 -26.28 51.71
N VAL A 10 16.59 -25.27 51.11
CA VAL A 10 15.99 -24.05 50.64
C VAL A 10 15.39 -24.32 49.27
N LEU A 11 14.06 -24.46 49.18
CA LEU A 11 13.33 -24.50 47.94
C LEU A 11 13.25 -23.07 47.41
N VAL A 12 14.05 -22.73 46.41
CA VAL A 12 13.89 -21.50 45.65
C VAL A 12 12.73 -21.72 44.65
N PHE A 13 11.54 -21.20 44.96
CA PHE A 13 10.45 -21.07 44.02
C PHE A 13 10.80 -19.93 43.06
N SER A 14 11.35 -20.23 41.89
CA SER A 14 11.39 -19.30 40.77
C SER A 14 9.99 -19.12 40.28
N LEU A 15 9.34 -18.02 40.66
CA LEU A 15 8.16 -17.49 40.02
C LEU A 15 8.55 -17.12 38.58
N LEU A 16 8.31 -18.03 37.65
CA LEU A 16 8.20 -17.67 36.23
C LEU A 16 7.01 -16.75 36.12
N VAL A 17 7.24 -15.45 36.23
CA VAL A 17 6.28 -14.43 35.75
C VAL A 17 6.34 -14.59 34.26
N SER A 18 5.44 -15.40 33.69
CA SER A 18 5.07 -15.30 32.28
C SER A 18 4.52 -13.89 32.10
N SER A 19 5.35 -12.99 31.59
CA SER A 19 4.83 -11.75 31.02
C SER A 19 3.92 -12.19 29.87
N ASN A 20 2.63 -12.28 30.15
CA ASN A 20 1.64 -12.29 29.10
C ASN A 20 1.90 -10.99 28.35
N ALA A 21 2.54 -11.09 27.18
CA ALA A 21 2.57 -10.00 26.23
C ALA A 21 1.11 -9.77 25.83
N TRP A 22 0.48 -8.82 26.48
CA TRP A 22 -0.89 -8.42 26.19
C TRP A 22 -0.94 -8.05 24.72
N ALA A 23 -1.93 -8.57 24.02
CA ALA A 23 -2.20 -8.11 22.67
C ALA A 23 -2.40 -6.59 22.69
N GLN A 24 -1.74 -5.90 21.77
CA GLN A 24 -1.85 -4.44 21.71
C GLN A 24 -3.03 -3.99 20.84
N TRP A 25 -3.60 -4.89 20.03
CA TRP A 25 -4.83 -4.58 19.31
C TRP A 25 -5.98 -4.31 20.28
N SER A 26 -6.57 -3.13 20.18
CA SER A 26 -7.74 -2.75 20.97
C SER A 26 -9.04 -3.16 20.26
N SER A 27 -10.02 -3.67 21.03
CA SER A 27 -11.39 -3.84 20.55
C SER A 27 -12.19 -2.53 20.58
N ASP A 28 -11.67 -1.48 21.21
CA ASP A 28 -12.26 -0.15 21.29
C ASP A 28 -11.74 0.70 20.10
N PRO A 29 -12.60 1.12 19.15
CA PRO A 29 -12.18 1.89 17.98
C PRO A 29 -11.68 3.30 18.34
N SER A 30 -11.87 3.78 19.57
CA SER A 30 -11.28 5.04 20.01
C SER A 30 -9.82 4.91 20.47
N LYS A 31 -9.31 3.66 20.63
CA LYS A 31 -7.99 3.34 21.17
C LYS A 31 -7.13 2.55 20.20
N ASN A 32 -6.94 3.09 19.02
CA ASN A 32 -6.07 2.48 18.01
C ASN A 32 -4.62 2.42 18.51
N LEU A 33 -3.88 1.41 18.05
CA LEU A 33 -2.45 1.28 18.37
C LEU A 33 -1.67 2.43 17.74
N ALA A 34 -1.02 3.25 18.56
CA ALA A 34 -0.07 4.26 18.11
C ALA A 34 1.26 3.59 17.77
N LEU A 35 1.84 3.91 16.62
CA LEU A 35 3.17 3.47 16.19
C LEU A 35 4.19 4.60 16.21
N ALA A 36 3.72 5.84 16.02
CA ALA A 36 4.48 7.06 16.19
C ALA A 36 3.50 8.14 16.66
N ASP A 37 3.67 8.59 17.89
CA ASP A 37 2.80 9.57 18.55
C ASP A 37 3.61 10.54 19.43
N ASN A 38 4.87 10.78 19.05
CA ASN A 38 5.70 11.78 19.70
C ASN A 38 5.11 13.18 19.46
N ASN A 39 4.75 13.85 20.53
CA ASN A 39 4.21 15.21 20.50
C ASN A 39 5.36 16.24 20.53
N ASP A 40 6.23 16.19 19.51
CA ASP A 40 7.38 17.10 19.36
C ASP A 40 7.12 18.23 18.35
N GLY A 41 5.91 18.27 17.77
CA GLY A 41 5.48 19.27 16.79
C GLY A 41 5.88 18.93 15.36
N ALA A 42 6.43 17.72 15.12
CA ALA A 42 6.74 17.24 13.80
C ALA A 42 5.69 16.21 13.32
N ASP A 43 5.40 16.23 12.03
CA ASP A 43 4.43 15.31 11.42
C ASP A 43 5.07 13.99 11.04
N GLN A 44 4.39 12.89 11.38
CA GLN A 44 4.61 11.57 10.83
C GLN A 44 3.55 11.31 9.76
N VAL A 45 3.98 10.99 8.54
CA VAL A 45 3.08 10.97 7.37
C VAL A 45 3.34 9.80 6.43
N GLN A 46 2.38 9.54 5.56
CA GLN A 46 2.45 8.54 4.47
C GLN A 46 2.73 7.11 4.96
N PRO A 47 1.92 6.55 5.85
CA PRO A 47 2.12 5.19 6.30
C PRO A 47 1.97 4.20 5.14
N LYS A 48 2.80 3.15 5.17
CA LYS A 48 2.65 1.96 4.34
C LYS A 48 2.64 0.74 5.23
N VAL A 49 1.85 -0.25 4.87
CA VAL A 49 1.72 -1.49 5.62
C VAL A 49 1.98 -2.69 4.70
N LYS A 50 2.70 -3.68 5.22
CA LYS A 50 2.92 -4.97 4.54
C LYS A 50 2.76 -6.12 5.51
N PRO A 51 1.92 -7.12 5.19
CA PRO A 51 1.75 -8.31 6.00
C PRO A 51 2.97 -9.22 5.88
N LEU A 52 3.28 -9.90 6.98
CA LEU A 52 4.25 -10.98 7.01
C LEU A 52 3.54 -12.35 6.91
N PRO A 53 4.17 -13.35 6.28
CA PRO A 53 3.58 -14.69 6.17
C PRO A 53 3.22 -15.34 7.51
N ASN A 54 3.89 -14.94 8.59
CA ASN A 54 3.64 -15.42 9.96
C ASN A 54 2.55 -14.64 10.71
N GLY A 55 1.81 -13.75 10.01
CA GLY A 55 0.72 -12.96 10.58
C GLY A 55 1.13 -11.63 11.18
N GLY A 56 2.42 -11.29 11.21
CA GLY A 56 2.90 -9.97 11.64
C GLY A 56 2.84 -8.93 10.52
N TRP A 57 3.38 -7.75 10.81
CA TRP A 57 3.33 -6.60 9.91
C TRP A 57 4.64 -5.83 9.90
N TYR A 58 4.98 -5.23 8.77
CA TYR A 58 5.83 -4.05 8.72
C TYR A 58 4.98 -2.82 8.42
N VAL A 59 5.29 -1.73 9.11
CA VAL A 59 4.73 -0.40 8.86
C VAL A 59 5.88 0.57 8.73
N SER A 60 5.88 1.38 7.69
CA SER A 60 6.87 2.44 7.47
C SER A 60 6.17 3.79 7.28
N TRP A 61 6.89 4.88 7.53
CA TRP A 61 6.39 6.24 7.38
C TRP A 61 7.53 7.22 7.16
N PHE A 62 7.19 8.44 6.79
CA PHE A 62 8.07 9.58 6.84
C PHE A 62 7.89 10.33 8.16
N ASP A 63 8.98 10.72 8.77
CA ASP A 63 9.05 11.45 10.03
C ASP A 63 9.79 12.78 9.82
N ALA A 64 9.12 13.89 10.06
CA ALA A 64 9.74 15.20 9.98
C ALA A 64 10.63 15.44 11.21
N ASP A 65 11.71 16.22 11.05
CA ASP A 65 12.54 16.64 12.18
C ASP A 65 12.10 18.03 12.68
N PRO A 66 11.59 18.15 13.91
CA PRO A 66 11.13 19.43 14.45
C PRO A 66 12.25 20.44 14.64
N LYS A 67 13.51 20.00 14.69
CA LYS A 67 14.69 20.87 14.86
C LYS A 67 15.22 21.41 13.55
N SER A 68 14.72 20.92 12.46
CA SER A 68 15.17 21.24 11.12
C SER A 68 14.02 21.90 10.36
N PRO A 69 13.96 23.26 10.29
CA PRO A 69 12.85 23.94 9.63
C PRO A 69 12.79 23.64 8.13
N PRO A 70 11.61 23.64 7.52
CA PRO A 70 11.47 23.42 6.08
C PRO A 70 12.39 24.34 5.24
N PRO A 71 12.97 23.84 4.13
CA PRO A 71 12.70 22.58 3.45
C PRO A 71 13.60 21.41 3.86
N VAL A 72 13.72 21.16 5.14
CA VAL A 72 14.55 20.06 5.64
C VAL A 72 13.77 18.75 5.47
N GLY A 73 14.49 17.73 5.07
CA GLY A 73 13.91 16.48 4.65
C GLY A 73 13.20 15.67 5.75
N TYR A 74 12.59 14.61 5.31
CA TYR A 74 11.98 13.61 6.18
C TYR A 74 12.92 12.43 6.36
N SER A 75 12.93 11.86 7.54
CA SER A 75 13.56 10.56 7.82
C SER A 75 12.60 9.43 7.46
N VAL A 76 13.12 8.30 7.01
CA VAL A 76 12.34 7.08 6.76
C VAL A 76 12.37 6.21 7.99
N TYR A 77 11.21 5.87 8.53
CA TYR A 77 11.05 5.04 9.72
C TYR A 77 10.36 3.71 9.39
N LEU A 78 10.59 2.73 10.26
CA LEU A 78 10.03 1.39 10.15
C LEU A 78 9.69 0.83 11.54
N GLN A 79 8.48 0.27 11.67
CA GLN A 79 8.07 -0.56 12.79
C GLN A 79 7.75 -1.97 12.32
N ARG A 80 7.95 -2.94 13.19
CA ARG A 80 7.53 -4.32 12.98
C ARG A 80 6.59 -4.76 14.10
N LEU A 81 5.45 -5.33 13.73
CA LEU A 81 4.46 -5.84 14.67
C LEU A 81 4.37 -7.37 14.59
N SER A 82 4.00 -8.00 15.71
CA SER A 82 3.48 -9.37 15.71
C SER A 82 2.04 -9.41 15.19
N ALA A 83 1.49 -10.61 14.98
CA ALA A 83 0.07 -10.80 14.66
C ALA A 83 -0.85 -10.19 15.72
N GLY A 84 -0.46 -10.24 17.01
CA GLY A 84 -1.19 -9.64 18.12
C GLY A 84 -0.96 -8.13 18.31
N GLY A 85 -0.32 -7.43 17.37
CA GLY A 85 -0.08 -5.98 17.47
C GLY A 85 1.08 -5.57 18.40
N VAL A 86 1.90 -6.53 18.87
CA VAL A 86 3.04 -6.19 19.73
C VAL A 86 4.18 -5.62 18.89
N GLU A 87 4.63 -4.43 19.22
CA GLU A 87 5.82 -3.81 18.62
C GLU A 87 7.06 -4.66 18.81
N ARG A 88 7.87 -4.77 17.78
CA ARG A 88 9.12 -5.56 17.79
C ARG A 88 10.37 -4.67 17.75
N PHE A 89 10.22 -3.42 17.40
CA PHE A 89 11.24 -2.39 17.57
C PHE A 89 10.83 -1.49 18.74
N LYS A 90 11.67 -0.54 19.10
CA LYS A 90 11.29 0.49 20.09
C LYS A 90 10.01 1.22 19.61
N HIS A 91 9.26 1.77 20.52
CA HIS A 91 8.16 2.67 20.19
C HIS A 91 8.69 3.84 19.34
N ASP A 92 7.86 4.38 18.46
CA ASP A 92 8.24 5.32 17.39
C ASP A 92 9.15 4.70 16.31
N GLY A 93 9.30 3.37 16.28
CA GLY A 93 10.04 2.66 15.24
C GLY A 93 11.55 2.84 15.27
N ILE A 94 12.20 2.38 14.21
CA ILE A 94 13.63 2.58 13.96
C ILE A 94 13.83 3.45 12.72
N GLU A 95 14.82 4.31 12.77
CA GLU A 95 15.23 5.12 11.62
C GLU A 95 15.96 4.25 10.60
N VAL A 96 15.46 4.22 9.36
CA VAL A 96 16.08 3.55 8.21
C VAL A 96 17.04 4.50 7.50
N ALA A 97 16.63 5.74 7.35
CA ALA A 97 17.43 6.77 6.68
C ALA A 97 17.12 8.16 7.26
N HIS A 98 18.17 8.82 7.78
CA HIS A 98 18.06 10.12 8.41
C HIS A 98 17.98 11.24 7.37
N LEU A 99 16.95 12.09 7.47
CA LEU A 99 16.72 13.26 6.60
C LEU A 99 17.03 12.97 5.12
N SER A 100 16.58 11.81 4.65
CA SER A 100 16.90 11.32 3.32
C SER A 100 15.99 11.87 2.23
N ASN A 101 14.81 12.38 2.59
CA ASN A 101 13.83 12.90 1.66
C ASN A 101 13.62 14.39 1.87
N SER A 102 13.52 15.16 0.78
CA SER A 102 13.18 16.58 0.82
C SER A 102 11.69 16.85 0.69
N SER A 103 10.87 15.82 0.41
CA SER A 103 9.42 15.91 0.24
C SER A 103 8.76 14.58 0.59
N THR A 104 7.45 14.60 0.75
CA THR A 104 6.62 13.41 0.98
C THR A 104 6.17 12.74 -0.32
N GLU A 105 7.03 12.70 -1.33
CA GLU A 105 6.75 11.93 -2.54
C GLU A 105 6.60 10.44 -2.23
N ASP A 106 5.87 9.73 -3.10
CA ASP A 106 5.61 8.32 -2.88
C ASP A 106 6.91 7.49 -2.86
N TYR A 107 6.91 6.45 -2.06
CA TYR A 107 8.05 5.55 -1.84
C TYR A 107 7.58 4.09 -1.77
N GLY A 108 8.49 3.12 -1.74
CA GLY A 108 8.17 1.70 -1.72
C GLY A 108 8.41 1.03 -0.37
N LEU A 109 7.47 0.17 0.04
CA LEU A 109 7.64 -0.83 1.10
C LEU A 109 7.17 -2.18 0.58
N ASP A 110 8.01 -3.21 0.72
CA ASP A 110 7.67 -4.61 0.44
C ASP A 110 8.46 -5.55 1.37
N ILE A 111 8.35 -6.84 1.17
CA ILE A 111 9.12 -7.87 1.89
C ILE A 111 9.83 -8.80 0.91
N ASP A 112 10.96 -9.35 1.32
CA ASP A 112 11.57 -10.45 0.58
C ASP A 112 11.06 -11.83 1.05
N THR A 113 11.48 -12.87 0.36
CA THR A 113 11.11 -14.27 0.68
C THR A 113 11.57 -14.75 2.07
N SER A 114 12.47 -14.03 2.71
CA SER A 114 12.98 -14.31 4.07
C SER A 114 12.25 -13.46 5.14
N GLY A 115 11.28 -12.63 4.76
CA GLY A 115 10.55 -11.76 5.67
C GLY A 115 11.35 -10.54 6.14
N ASN A 116 12.37 -10.11 5.38
CA ASN A 116 13.02 -8.82 5.60
C ASN A 116 12.21 -7.71 4.96
N ALA A 117 12.17 -6.53 5.57
CA ALA A 117 11.57 -5.37 4.97
C ALA A 117 12.46 -4.79 3.86
N LEU A 118 11.84 -4.43 2.75
CA LEU A 118 12.44 -3.76 1.60
C LEU A 118 11.85 -2.37 1.47
N LEU A 119 12.69 -1.36 1.38
CA LEU A 119 12.28 0.02 1.18
C LEU A 119 13.01 0.60 -0.04
N ALA A 120 12.31 1.45 -0.80
CA ALA A 120 12.92 2.27 -1.84
C ALA A 120 12.40 3.70 -1.68
N PHE A 121 13.30 4.67 -1.60
CA PHE A 121 12.99 6.07 -1.31
C PHE A 121 13.95 7.01 -2.01
N LEU A 122 13.59 8.28 -2.07
CA LEU A 122 14.47 9.34 -2.52
C LEU A 122 15.46 9.69 -1.42
N ASP A 123 16.70 9.95 -1.79
CA ASP A 123 17.80 10.19 -0.87
C ASP A 123 18.58 11.45 -1.27
N THR A 124 18.52 12.48 -0.44
CA THR A 124 19.24 13.74 -0.64
C THR A 124 20.47 13.90 0.25
N ARG A 125 20.87 12.85 0.99
CA ARG A 125 22.02 12.90 1.93
C ARG A 125 23.38 13.18 1.26
N GLU A 126 23.52 12.99 -0.05
CA GLU A 126 24.76 13.19 -0.80
C GLU A 126 24.69 14.34 -1.83
N GLY A 127 23.66 15.20 -1.79
CA GLY A 127 23.54 16.33 -2.71
C GLY A 127 22.11 16.79 -2.95
N ALA A 128 21.97 17.89 -3.68
CA ALA A 128 20.68 18.52 -3.94
C ALA A 128 19.75 17.71 -4.85
N ASN A 129 20.31 16.86 -5.72
CA ASN A 129 19.53 16.00 -6.61
C ASN A 129 19.12 14.72 -5.89
N PRO A 130 17.81 14.44 -5.74
CA PRO A 130 17.34 13.22 -5.11
C PRO A 130 17.86 11.97 -5.82
N GLN A 131 18.46 11.07 -5.05
CA GLN A 131 18.96 9.79 -5.52
C GLN A 131 18.00 8.67 -5.11
N VAL A 132 17.82 7.67 -5.95
CA VAL A 132 17.04 6.47 -5.59
C VAL A 132 17.91 5.56 -4.76
N THR A 133 17.48 5.29 -3.53
CA THR A 133 18.13 4.39 -2.60
C THR A 133 17.18 3.26 -2.22
N ALA A 134 17.73 2.04 -2.20
CA ALA A 134 17.04 0.86 -1.69
C ALA A 134 17.67 0.41 -0.36
N ALA A 135 16.84 0.05 0.63
CA ALA A 135 17.28 -0.48 1.91
C ALA A 135 16.64 -1.83 2.18
N LYS A 136 17.37 -2.70 2.87
CA LYS A 136 16.87 -4.00 3.33
C LYS A 136 17.11 -4.12 4.83
N MET A 137 15.99 -4.28 5.58
CA MET A 137 16.02 -4.35 7.04
C MET A 137 15.62 -5.75 7.51
N GLY A 138 16.49 -6.35 8.31
CA GLY A 138 16.23 -7.66 8.92
C GLY A 138 15.13 -7.58 9.99
N PRO A 139 14.56 -8.73 10.39
CA PRO A 139 13.50 -8.80 11.40
C PRO A 139 13.86 -8.22 12.77
N GLY A 140 15.13 -8.13 13.09
CA GLY A 140 15.65 -7.48 14.32
C GLY A 140 16.05 -6.02 14.14
N GLY A 141 15.70 -5.37 13.01
CA GLY A 141 16.02 -3.97 12.75
C GLY A 141 17.43 -3.71 12.20
N LYS A 142 18.20 -4.76 11.89
CA LYS A 142 19.54 -4.60 11.31
C LYS A 142 19.48 -4.25 9.83
N ALA A 143 20.18 -3.20 9.41
CA ALA A 143 20.39 -2.87 8.00
C ALA A 143 21.28 -3.92 7.33
N LEU A 144 20.75 -4.69 6.38
CA LEU A 144 21.43 -5.82 5.74
C LEU A 144 22.27 -5.39 4.53
N TRP A 145 21.97 -4.25 3.91
CA TRP A 145 22.71 -3.65 2.81
C TRP A 145 23.58 -2.45 3.25
N GLY A 146 23.93 -2.41 4.55
CA GLY A 146 24.69 -1.32 5.17
C GLY A 146 23.79 -0.13 5.55
N ALA A 147 24.34 0.76 6.38
CA ALA A 147 23.59 1.89 6.96
C ALA A 147 23.07 2.91 5.93
N ARG A 148 23.67 2.96 4.73
CA ARG A 148 23.23 3.87 3.66
C ARG A 148 22.35 3.19 2.60
N GLY A 149 22.16 1.86 2.67
CA GLY A 149 21.48 1.10 1.64
C GLY A 149 22.28 1.06 0.32
N VAL A 150 21.57 0.73 -0.79
CA VAL A 150 22.11 0.68 -2.15
C VAL A 150 21.62 1.89 -2.91
N GLN A 151 22.52 2.79 -3.25
CA GLN A 151 22.24 4.00 -4.04
C GLN A 151 22.26 3.65 -5.54
N LEU A 152 21.09 3.57 -6.16
CA LEU A 152 20.92 3.11 -7.54
C LEU A 152 21.25 4.20 -8.56
N THR A 153 21.12 5.46 -8.20
CA THR A 153 21.34 6.60 -9.10
C THR A 153 22.42 7.55 -8.59
N LYS A 154 23.41 7.02 -7.86
CA LYS A 154 24.50 7.80 -7.27
C LYS A 154 25.22 8.67 -8.30
N GLY A 155 25.26 9.99 -8.02
CA GLY A 155 25.87 10.98 -8.90
C GLY A 155 25.06 11.29 -10.16
N SER A 156 23.81 10.82 -10.27
CA SER A 156 22.92 11.17 -11.37
C SER A 156 22.54 12.65 -11.31
N VAL A 157 22.51 13.26 -12.51
CA VAL A 157 22.00 14.62 -12.71
C VAL A 157 20.52 14.63 -13.12
N HIS A 158 19.93 13.44 -13.32
CA HIS A 158 18.54 13.27 -13.69
C HIS A 158 17.60 13.51 -12.50
N SER A 159 16.42 14.03 -12.79
CA SER A 159 15.33 14.13 -11.80
C SER A 159 14.74 12.73 -11.59
N ASN A 160 14.83 12.23 -10.36
CA ASN A 160 14.28 10.93 -9.98
C ASN A 160 13.10 11.12 -9.03
N THR A 161 12.01 10.36 -9.25
CA THR A 161 10.78 10.47 -8.42
C THR A 161 10.10 9.13 -8.19
N ALA A 162 9.29 9.06 -7.14
CA ALA A 162 8.33 8.00 -6.82
C ALA A 162 8.88 6.56 -6.91
N PRO A 163 9.98 6.22 -6.23
CA PRO A 163 10.54 4.88 -6.30
C PRO A 163 9.61 3.83 -5.67
N LYS A 164 9.52 2.67 -6.30
CA LYS A 164 8.79 1.47 -5.84
C LYS A 164 9.76 0.32 -5.66
N VAL A 165 9.40 -0.66 -4.83
CA VAL A 165 10.20 -1.86 -4.58
C VAL A 165 9.31 -3.10 -4.57
N ALA A 166 9.84 -4.20 -5.09
CA ALA A 166 9.18 -5.50 -5.05
C ALA A 166 10.20 -6.61 -4.76
N GLY A 167 9.93 -7.44 -3.76
CA GLY A 167 10.68 -8.66 -3.45
C GLY A 167 10.23 -9.79 -4.36
N THR A 168 11.14 -10.39 -5.11
CA THR A 168 10.81 -11.44 -6.09
C THR A 168 11.02 -12.85 -5.54
N SER A 169 10.28 -13.84 -6.07
CA SER A 169 10.27 -15.23 -5.60
C SER A 169 11.62 -15.95 -5.72
N ASP A 170 12.55 -15.45 -6.55
CA ASP A 170 13.92 -15.93 -6.68
C ASP A 170 14.90 -15.31 -5.65
N GLY A 171 14.37 -14.57 -4.66
CA GLY A 171 15.15 -13.90 -3.62
C GLY A 171 15.76 -12.57 -4.05
N GLY A 172 15.57 -12.14 -5.29
CA GLY A 172 15.97 -10.83 -5.79
C GLY A 172 15.03 -9.71 -5.35
N VAL A 173 15.43 -8.49 -5.62
CA VAL A 173 14.64 -7.28 -5.33
C VAL A 173 14.66 -6.39 -6.56
N VAL A 174 13.49 -5.98 -7.05
CA VAL A 174 13.38 -5.02 -8.14
C VAL A 174 12.97 -3.67 -7.58
N VAL A 175 13.68 -2.63 -8.00
CA VAL A 175 13.34 -1.23 -7.73
C VAL A 175 13.00 -0.57 -9.05
N ALA A 176 11.91 0.18 -9.09
CA ALA A 176 11.50 1.00 -10.22
C ALA A 176 11.35 2.46 -9.79
N TRP A 177 11.62 3.40 -10.70
CA TRP A 177 11.45 4.84 -10.46
C TRP A 177 11.20 5.59 -11.77
N THR A 178 10.67 6.79 -11.67
CA THR A 178 10.68 7.73 -12.78
C THR A 178 12.03 8.46 -12.80
N SER A 179 12.69 8.51 -13.96
CA SER A 179 13.91 9.29 -14.19
C SER A 179 13.70 10.21 -15.38
N ASP A 180 13.63 11.53 -15.13
CA ASP A 180 13.17 12.53 -16.10
C ASP A 180 11.79 12.16 -16.69
N SER A 181 11.80 11.69 -17.96
CA SER A 181 10.59 11.29 -18.68
C SER A 181 10.47 9.78 -18.88
N ASN A 182 11.23 8.97 -18.16
CA ASN A 182 11.29 7.52 -18.37
C ASN A 182 10.99 6.75 -17.10
N THR A 183 10.41 5.56 -17.24
CA THR A 183 10.35 4.58 -16.15
C THR A 183 11.59 3.69 -16.22
N VAL A 184 12.35 3.63 -15.13
CA VAL A 184 13.60 2.87 -15.02
C VAL A 184 13.46 1.79 -13.96
N LEU A 185 14.02 0.61 -14.21
CA LEU A 185 14.03 -0.50 -13.27
C LEU A 185 15.43 -1.08 -13.11
N GLN A 186 15.76 -1.51 -11.89
CA GLN A 186 16.97 -2.29 -11.59
C GLN A 186 16.62 -3.47 -10.70
N LYS A 187 17.23 -4.62 -10.97
CA LYS A 187 17.15 -5.79 -10.07
C LYS A 187 18.44 -5.92 -9.27
N LEU A 188 18.26 -6.16 -7.98
CA LEU A 188 19.32 -6.44 -7.02
C LEU A 188 19.31 -7.91 -6.64
N ASP A 189 20.49 -8.49 -6.39
CA ASP A 189 20.62 -9.79 -5.76
C ASP A 189 20.29 -9.71 -4.25
N PRO A 190 20.21 -10.83 -3.51
CA PRO A 190 19.94 -10.81 -2.07
C PRO A 190 20.91 -9.95 -1.24
N ASN A 191 22.11 -9.67 -1.74
CA ASN A 191 23.14 -8.87 -1.10
C ASN A 191 23.14 -7.40 -1.55
N GLY A 192 22.21 -6.99 -2.43
CA GLY A 192 22.10 -5.62 -2.92
C GLY A 192 22.94 -5.32 -4.17
N LYS A 193 23.54 -6.31 -4.82
CA LYS A 193 24.31 -6.10 -6.03
C LYS A 193 23.40 -5.98 -7.27
N PRO A 194 23.56 -4.93 -8.12
CA PRO A 194 22.78 -4.80 -9.35
C PRO A 194 23.01 -5.96 -10.33
N LEU A 195 21.91 -6.51 -10.88
CA LEU A 195 21.91 -7.66 -11.80
C LEU A 195 21.61 -7.28 -13.24
N TRP A 196 20.88 -6.18 -13.51
CA TRP A 196 20.50 -5.78 -14.87
C TRP A 196 21.43 -4.73 -15.49
N GLY A 197 22.72 -4.76 -15.16
CA GLY A 197 23.71 -3.83 -15.68
C GLY A 197 23.38 -2.36 -15.34
N LYS A 198 23.07 -1.55 -16.36
CA LYS A 198 22.67 -0.14 -16.16
C LYS A 198 21.17 0.02 -15.83
N GLY A 199 20.43 -1.07 -15.67
CA GLY A 199 18.98 -1.09 -15.52
C GLY A 199 18.24 -1.25 -16.85
N VAL A 200 16.92 -1.43 -16.74
CA VAL A 200 15.99 -1.46 -17.88
C VAL A 200 15.28 -0.12 -17.95
N VAL A 201 15.32 0.54 -19.10
CA VAL A 201 14.65 1.82 -19.35
C VAL A 201 13.44 1.57 -20.25
N LEU A 202 12.27 1.96 -19.76
CA LEU A 202 11.02 1.99 -20.53
C LEU A 202 10.79 3.43 -20.98
N SER A 203 10.75 3.63 -22.29
CA SER A 203 10.64 4.95 -22.90
C SER A 203 10.02 4.87 -24.28
N GLU A 204 9.48 6.01 -24.75
CA GLU A 204 8.99 6.20 -26.13
C GLU A 204 9.25 7.64 -26.54
N THR A 205 9.76 7.84 -27.73
CA THR A 205 10.08 9.19 -28.25
C THR A 205 8.83 10.07 -28.29
N GLY A 206 8.90 11.25 -27.67
CA GLY A 206 7.81 12.21 -27.60
C GLY A 206 6.80 11.95 -26.49
N TYR A 207 7.05 10.98 -25.61
CA TYR A 207 6.19 10.68 -24.46
C TYR A 207 6.95 10.70 -23.14
N TYR A 208 6.21 11.02 -22.08
CA TYR A 208 6.61 10.85 -20.70
C TYR A 208 6.04 9.54 -20.16
N TYR A 209 6.85 8.81 -19.42
CA TYR A 209 6.55 7.54 -18.77
C TYR A 209 6.73 7.69 -17.27
N PHE A 210 5.67 8.11 -16.56
CA PHE A 210 5.70 8.26 -15.10
C PHE A 210 5.33 6.95 -14.43
N LEU A 211 6.22 6.39 -13.65
CA LEU A 211 5.96 5.18 -12.88
C LEU A 211 4.66 5.32 -12.07
N ALA A 212 3.77 4.35 -12.20
CA ALA A 212 2.57 4.26 -11.39
C ALA A 212 2.74 3.22 -10.28
N ASP A 213 3.05 1.95 -10.63
CA ASP A 213 3.15 0.90 -9.63
C ASP A 213 4.08 -0.26 -10.05
N LEU A 214 4.50 -1.08 -9.06
CA LEU A 214 5.39 -2.22 -9.23
C LEU A 214 5.05 -3.34 -8.25
N HIS A 215 4.82 -4.56 -8.75
CA HIS A 215 4.65 -5.74 -7.92
C HIS A 215 5.40 -6.96 -8.47
N ALA A 216 5.77 -7.86 -7.57
CA ALA A 216 6.31 -9.17 -7.94
C ALA A 216 5.22 -10.01 -8.65
N ALA A 217 5.67 -10.85 -9.57
CA ALA A 217 4.87 -11.84 -10.27
C ALA A 217 5.53 -13.23 -10.18
N ASP A 218 5.12 -14.16 -11.04
CA ASP A 218 5.65 -15.51 -11.08
C ASP A 218 7.13 -15.59 -11.53
N ASN A 219 7.83 -16.65 -11.14
CA ASN A 219 9.17 -17.00 -11.62
C ASN A 219 10.22 -15.89 -11.50
N GLY A 220 10.19 -15.10 -10.42
CA GLY A 220 11.15 -14.02 -10.21
C GLY A 220 10.95 -12.81 -11.13
N SER A 221 9.82 -12.76 -11.85
CA SER A 221 9.39 -11.63 -12.68
C SER A 221 8.70 -10.54 -11.87
N VAL A 222 8.53 -9.38 -12.49
CA VAL A 222 7.74 -8.26 -11.95
C VAL A 222 6.81 -7.71 -13.01
N ILE A 223 5.69 -7.13 -12.57
CA ILE A 223 4.82 -6.30 -13.40
C ILE A 223 5.03 -4.86 -12.98
N VAL A 224 5.16 -3.98 -13.95
CA VAL A 224 5.32 -2.54 -13.77
C VAL A 224 4.28 -1.81 -14.61
N SER A 225 3.67 -0.76 -14.06
CA SER A 225 2.76 0.13 -14.78
C SER A 225 3.24 1.57 -14.75
N TRP A 226 2.82 2.34 -15.74
CA TRP A 226 3.15 3.77 -15.84
C TRP A 226 2.05 4.54 -16.54
N VAL A 227 1.97 5.81 -16.20
CA VAL A 227 1.16 6.79 -16.92
C VAL A 227 1.98 7.32 -18.09
N ARG A 228 1.40 7.26 -19.29
CA ARG A 228 1.99 7.73 -20.55
C ARG A 228 1.25 8.94 -21.05
N ASN A 229 1.94 10.04 -21.30
CA ASN A 229 1.37 11.25 -21.89
C ASN A 229 2.40 12.03 -22.72
N HIS A 230 1.97 13.11 -23.39
CA HIS A 230 2.85 14.02 -24.16
C HIS A 230 3.30 15.26 -23.39
N GLY A 231 3.04 15.31 -22.06
CA GLY A 231 3.29 16.45 -21.21
C GLY A 231 2.01 17.06 -20.65
N PHE A 232 2.16 18.17 -19.93
CA PHE A 232 1.05 18.83 -19.24
C PHE A 232 -0.09 19.20 -20.19
N GLY A 233 -1.32 18.87 -19.79
CA GLY A 233 -2.55 19.16 -20.56
C GLY A 233 -2.85 18.16 -21.68
N SER A 234 -2.01 17.15 -21.91
CA SER A 234 -2.32 16.06 -22.84
C SER A 234 -3.02 14.89 -22.14
N ASP A 235 -3.72 14.07 -22.92
CA ASP A 235 -4.35 12.85 -22.41
C ASP A 235 -3.33 11.91 -21.77
N SER A 236 -3.67 11.41 -20.61
CA SER A 236 -2.89 10.46 -19.83
C SER A 236 -3.45 9.05 -19.99
N GLN A 237 -2.63 8.14 -20.45
CA GLN A 237 -2.94 6.73 -20.71
C GLN A 237 -2.28 5.83 -19.69
N LEU A 238 -2.81 4.62 -19.47
CA LEU A 238 -2.21 3.62 -18.59
C LEU A 238 -1.60 2.49 -19.41
N ARG A 239 -0.32 2.20 -19.15
CA ARG A 239 0.45 1.14 -19.78
C ARG A 239 1.07 0.23 -18.74
N ALA A 240 1.37 -1.00 -19.13
CA ALA A 240 2.08 -1.95 -18.29
C ALA A 240 2.98 -2.88 -19.11
N ASN A 241 3.97 -3.48 -18.43
CA ASN A 241 4.71 -4.63 -18.94
C ASN A 241 5.11 -5.56 -17.80
N LYS A 242 5.41 -6.80 -18.16
CA LYS A 242 6.00 -7.79 -17.28
C LYS A 242 7.45 -8.00 -17.67
N LEU A 243 8.36 -7.94 -16.70
CA LEU A 243 9.77 -8.19 -16.90
C LEU A 243 10.17 -9.52 -16.26
N SER A 244 10.90 -10.36 -16.99
CA SER A 244 11.45 -11.60 -16.47
C SER A 244 12.50 -11.35 -15.37
N ALA A 245 12.91 -12.40 -14.68
CA ALA A 245 14.02 -12.35 -13.73
C ALA A 245 15.32 -11.78 -14.31
N THR A 246 15.48 -11.82 -15.64
CA THR A 246 16.65 -11.28 -16.36
C THR A 246 16.40 -9.92 -17.04
N GLY A 247 15.27 -9.26 -16.78
CA GLY A 247 14.94 -7.95 -17.32
C GLY A 247 14.36 -7.95 -18.74
N LYS A 248 13.99 -9.11 -19.31
CA LYS A 248 13.34 -9.17 -20.63
C LYS A 248 11.87 -8.82 -20.52
N LEU A 249 11.35 -8.02 -21.46
CA LEU A 249 9.94 -7.71 -21.61
C LEU A 249 9.17 -8.97 -22.03
N LEU A 250 8.25 -9.44 -21.20
CA LEU A 250 7.46 -10.66 -21.42
C LEU A 250 6.14 -10.37 -22.14
N TRP A 251 5.57 -9.16 -21.98
CA TRP A 251 4.34 -8.74 -22.65
C TRP A 251 4.60 -8.00 -23.97
N GLY A 252 5.81 -8.16 -24.52
CA GLY A 252 6.20 -7.62 -25.81
C GLY A 252 6.78 -6.20 -25.75
N LYS A 253 7.45 -5.81 -26.84
CA LYS A 253 8.14 -4.51 -26.92
C LYS A 253 7.21 -3.31 -27.02
N LYS A 254 5.95 -3.53 -27.46
CA LYS A 254 4.94 -2.46 -27.57
C LYS A 254 4.25 -2.15 -26.25
N ASN A 255 4.54 -2.94 -25.20
CA ASN A 255 3.86 -2.90 -23.90
C ASN A 255 2.36 -3.22 -24.02
N VAL A 256 1.70 -3.47 -22.90
CA VAL A 256 0.25 -3.68 -22.88
C VAL A 256 -0.43 -2.33 -22.60
N THR A 257 -1.43 -2.02 -23.40
CA THR A 257 -2.34 -0.93 -23.17
C THR A 257 -3.38 -1.37 -22.15
N ILE A 258 -3.47 -0.67 -21.02
CA ILE A 258 -4.52 -0.89 -20.03
C ILE A 258 -5.69 0.07 -20.33
N PHE A 259 -5.34 1.33 -20.66
CA PHE A 259 -6.30 2.37 -20.99
C PHE A 259 -5.70 3.39 -21.95
N ASP A 260 -6.43 3.74 -23.04
CA ASP A 260 -6.01 4.72 -24.05
C ASP A 260 -7.16 5.51 -24.71
N THR A 261 -8.37 5.44 -24.17
CA THR A 261 -9.53 6.18 -24.66
C THR A 261 -9.91 7.31 -23.71
N GLY A 262 -9.57 8.55 -24.04
CA GLY A 262 -9.69 9.69 -23.14
C GLY A 262 -8.48 9.83 -22.22
N SER A 263 -8.65 10.41 -21.04
CA SER A 263 -7.57 10.72 -20.11
C SER A 263 -7.84 10.18 -18.70
N LEU A 264 -6.79 9.65 -18.06
CA LEU A 264 -6.77 9.51 -16.60
C LEU A 264 -6.88 10.88 -15.93
N GLN A 265 -7.39 10.92 -14.71
CA GLN A 265 -7.37 12.14 -13.90
C GLN A 265 -5.91 12.61 -13.70
N PHE A 266 -5.70 13.92 -13.79
CA PHE A 266 -4.38 14.53 -13.58
C PHE A 266 -3.84 14.19 -12.18
N GLY A 267 -2.59 13.76 -12.12
CA GLY A 267 -1.95 13.36 -10.86
C GLY A 267 -2.37 11.98 -10.34
N HIS A 268 -3.25 11.27 -11.04
CA HIS A 268 -3.62 9.91 -10.68
C HIS A 268 -2.62 8.90 -11.24
N PHE A 269 -1.95 8.18 -10.35
CA PHE A 269 -1.03 7.08 -10.64
C PHE A 269 -1.66 5.78 -10.13
N PRO A 270 -2.41 5.04 -10.98
CA PRO A 270 -3.21 3.91 -10.54
C PRO A 270 -2.36 2.78 -9.94
N TYR A 271 -2.74 2.32 -8.76
CA TYR A 271 -2.23 1.07 -8.19
C TYR A 271 -2.89 -0.14 -8.85
N PHE A 272 -2.19 -1.26 -8.82
CA PHE A 272 -2.75 -2.53 -9.25
C PHE A 272 -2.50 -3.63 -8.21
N VAL A 273 -3.22 -4.73 -8.31
CA VAL A 273 -3.01 -5.90 -7.46
C VAL A 273 -2.59 -7.10 -8.30
N PRO A 274 -1.57 -7.87 -7.86
CA PRO A 274 -1.23 -9.14 -8.50
C PRO A 274 -2.40 -10.12 -8.45
N ASP A 275 -2.60 -10.89 -9.54
CA ASP A 275 -3.66 -11.92 -9.58
C ASP A 275 -3.25 -13.26 -8.93
N GLY A 276 -1.99 -13.37 -8.48
CA GLY A 276 -1.42 -14.60 -7.95
C GLY A 276 -1.15 -15.69 -9.00
N LYS A 277 -1.39 -15.40 -10.29
CA LYS A 277 -1.22 -16.30 -11.43
C LYS A 277 -0.24 -15.75 -12.48
N GLY A 278 0.45 -14.67 -12.15
CA GLY A 278 1.44 -14.01 -13.00
C GLY A 278 0.89 -12.90 -13.89
N GLY A 279 -0.37 -12.53 -13.71
CA GLY A 279 -1.04 -11.36 -14.25
C GLY A 279 -1.35 -10.31 -13.17
N ALA A 280 -2.20 -9.33 -13.50
CA ALA A 280 -2.55 -8.24 -12.60
C ALA A 280 -3.92 -7.63 -12.89
N VAL A 281 -4.55 -7.09 -11.84
CA VAL A 281 -5.80 -6.34 -11.91
C VAL A 281 -5.53 -4.87 -11.67
N PHE A 282 -5.91 -4.04 -12.62
CA PHE A 282 -5.77 -2.58 -12.60
C PHE A 282 -7.11 -1.94 -12.29
N ALA A 283 -7.10 -0.87 -11.50
CA ALA A 283 -8.24 -0.02 -11.27
C ALA A 283 -7.82 1.45 -11.46
N TRP A 284 -8.65 2.23 -12.13
CA TRP A 284 -8.36 3.65 -12.38
C TRP A 284 -9.65 4.44 -12.54
N TYR A 285 -9.52 5.76 -12.50
CA TYR A 285 -10.60 6.65 -12.92
C TYR A 285 -10.11 7.66 -13.94
N THR A 286 -11.04 8.11 -14.75
CA THR A 286 -10.82 9.00 -15.89
C THR A 286 -11.27 10.42 -15.57
N SER A 287 -10.68 11.42 -16.24
CA SER A 287 -11.21 12.79 -16.25
C SER A 287 -11.90 13.12 -17.57
N SER A 288 -11.63 12.37 -18.63
CA SER A 288 -12.20 12.57 -19.97
C SER A 288 -12.65 11.22 -20.54
N PRO A 289 -13.87 11.10 -21.10
CA PRO A 289 -14.89 12.16 -21.26
C PRO A 289 -15.64 12.53 -19.98
N ALA A 290 -15.49 11.77 -18.89
CA ALA A 290 -16.11 12.02 -17.60
C ALA A 290 -15.33 11.31 -16.48
N LEU A 291 -15.55 11.71 -15.23
CA LEU A 291 -14.99 11.04 -14.04
C LEU A 291 -15.72 9.71 -13.83
N GLN A 292 -15.09 8.62 -14.26
CA GLN A 292 -15.65 7.27 -14.19
C GLN A 292 -14.58 6.26 -13.77
N CYS A 293 -14.96 5.28 -12.92
CA CYS A 293 -14.10 4.20 -12.47
C CYS A 293 -14.18 2.97 -13.37
N PHE A 294 -13.03 2.34 -13.59
CA PHE A 294 -12.87 1.15 -14.41
C PHE A 294 -11.97 0.12 -13.72
N ALA A 295 -12.11 -1.12 -14.15
CA ALA A 295 -11.17 -2.20 -13.83
C ALA A 295 -10.81 -2.99 -15.09
N GLN A 296 -9.56 -3.49 -15.16
CA GLN A 296 -9.06 -4.40 -16.19
C GLN A 296 -8.26 -5.52 -15.54
N HIS A 297 -8.40 -6.74 -16.05
CA HIS A 297 -7.56 -7.86 -15.67
C HIS A 297 -6.67 -8.25 -16.85
N ILE A 298 -5.35 -8.18 -16.65
CA ILE A 298 -4.34 -8.62 -17.62
C ILE A 298 -3.80 -9.98 -17.15
N LEU A 299 -3.91 -10.97 -18.02
CA LEU A 299 -3.46 -12.33 -17.75
C LEU A 299 -1.93 -12.44 -17.79
N ALA A 300 -1.39 -13.57 -17.32
CA ALA A 300 0.06 -13.83 -17.25
C ALA A 300 0.81 -13.63 -18.57
N ASN A 301 0.16 -13.88 -19.70
CA ASN A 301 0.69 -13.71 -21.05
C ASN A 301 0.55 -12.29 -21.63
N GLY A 302 -0.04 -11.35 -20.86
CA GLY A 302 -0.29 -9.98 -21.29
C GLY A 302 -1.58 -9.76 -22.08
N SER A 303 -2.43 -10.77 -22.23
CA SER A 303 -3.74 -10.60 -22.88
C SER A 303 -4.77 -10.02 -21.90
N GLU A 304 -5.69 -9.22 -22.43
CA GLU A 304 -6.81 -8.66 -21.68
C GLU A 304 -7.86 -9.75 -21.40
N ALA A 305 -8.28 -9.86 -20.13
CA ALA A 305 -9.39 -10.73 -19.74
C ALA A 305 -10.74 -10.01 -19.85
N PHE A 306 -10.75 -8.70 -19.65
CA PHE A 306 -11.93 -7.84 -19.82
C PHE A 306 -11.91 -7.17 -21.21
N PRO A 307 -13.00 -6.53 -21.63
CA PRO A 307 -12.99 -5.73 -22.88
C PRO A 307 -11.85 -4.71 -22.88
N HIS A 308 -11.38 -4.35 -24.07
CA HIS A 308 -10.35 -3.32 -24.22
C HIS A 308 -10.77 -2.02 -23.50
N ASN A 309 -9.83 -1.38 -22.84
CA ASN A 309 -10.06 -0.25 -21.92
C ASN A 309 -10.87 -0.61 -20.65
N GLY A 310 -10.96 -1.89 -20.31
CA GLY A 310 -11.57 -2.35 -19.07
C GLY A 310 -13.09 -2.34 -19.04
N SER A 311 -13.63 -2.66 -17.88
CA SER A 311 -15.05 -2.63 -17.59
C SER A 311 -15.38 -1.48 -16.64
N ALA A 312 -16.36 -0.64 -17.01
CA ALA A 312 -16.83 0.46 -16.18
C ALA A 312 -17.51 -0.08 -14.91
N ALA A 313 -17.30 0.58 -13.78
CA ALA A 313 -17.89 0.25 -12.49
C ALA A 313 -19.41 0.29 -12.51
N SER A 314 -19.97 1.24 -13.26
CA SER A 314 -21.41 1.51 -13.38
C SER A 314 -21.80 1.82 -14.82
N THR A 315 -23.08 1.66 -15.15
CA THR A 315 -23.69 2.16 -16.39
C THR A 315 -24.36 3.54 -16.24
N ASN A 316 -24.49 4.03 -15.02
CA ASN A 316 -24.94 5.39 -14.78
C ASN A 316 -23.81 6.34 -15.16
N MET A 317 -24.04 7.20 -16.16
CA MET A 317 -23.05 8.17 -16.64
C MET A 317 -23.32 9.60 -16.11
N THR A 318 -24.36 9.77 -15.28
CA THR A 318 -24.72 11.06 -14.69
C THR A 318 -23.87 11.38 -13.49
N ASP A 319 -23.70 10.38 -12.59
CA ASP A 319 -22.93 10.54 -11.37
C ASP A 319 -21.42 10.36 -11.64
N VAL A 320 -20.63 10.95 -10.80
CA VAL A 320 -19.16 10.96 -10.84
C VAL A 320 -18.60 9.83 -9.98
N ARG A 321 -17.50 9.23 -10.40
CA ARG A 321 -16.83 8.13 -9.68
C ARG A 321 -15.34 8.37 -9.64
N VAL A 322 -14.80 8.34 -8.42
CA VAL A 322 -13.37 8.61 -8.14
C VAL A 322 -12.79 7.59 -7.16
N ASP A 323 -11.46 7.58 -7.07
CA ASP A 323 -10.67 6.81 -6.12
C ASP A 323 -11.00 5.30 -6.07
N PRO A 324 -10.97 4.57 -7.20
CA PRO A 324 -11.27 3.16 -7.20
C PRO A 324 -10.15 2.36 -6.56
N ALA A 325 -10.51 1.41 -5.70
CA ALA A 325 -9.60 0.39 -5.17
C ALA A 325 -10.08 -1.01 -5.54
N ALA A 326 -9.17 -1.85 -6.04
CA ALA A 326 -9.47 -3.22 -6.44
C ALA A 326 -8.89 -4.24 -5.48
N SER A 327 -9.56 -5.38 -5.38
CA SER A 327 -8.99 -6.63 -4.86
C SER A 327 -9.41 -7.80 -5.75
N PHE A 328 -8.66 -8.91 -5.67
CA PHE A 328 -8.82 -10.03 -6.60
C PHE A 328 -8.95 -11.36 -5.87
N ARG A 329 -9.95 -12.15 -6.30
CA ARG A 329 -10.16 -13.52 -5.82
C ARG A 329 -9.64 -14.52 -6.86
N ALA A 330 -8.44 -15.03 -6.63
CA ALA A 330 -7.75 -15.93 -7.56
C ALA A 330 -8.48 -17.26 -7.83
N ALA A 331 -9.30 -17.74 -6.88
CA ALA A 331 -10.05 -19.00 -7.01
C ALA A 331 -11.14 -18.96 -8.09
N THR A 332 -11.70 -17.77 -8.37
CA THR A 332 -12.85 -17.58 -9.28
C THR A 332 -12.58 -16.55 -10.38
N ASP A 333 -11.37 -15.98 -10.43
CA ASP A 333 -10.99 -14.89 -11.34
C ASP A 333 -11.94 -13.69 -11.25
N GLU A 334 -12.39 -13.35 -10.04
CA GLU A 334 -13.32 -12.26 -9.79
C GLU A 334 -12.59 -11.04 -9.21
N VAL A 335 -12.97 -9.87 -9.69
CA VAL A 335 -12.47 -8.57 -9.22
C VAL A 335 -13.53 -7.91 -8.37
N PHE A 336 -13.17 -7.45 -7.18
CA PHE A 336 -13.97 -6.58 -6.34
C PHE A 336 -13.43 -5.16 -6.46
N LEU A 337 -14.30 -4.21 -6.76
CA LEU A 337 -13.98 -2.80 -6.91
C LEU A 337 -14.84 -1.99 -5.93
N VAL A 338 -14.23 -1.07 -5.20
CA VAL A 338 -14.90 -0.07 -4.37
C VAL A 338 -14.49 1.32 -4.84
N TRP A 339 -15.37 2.31 -4.73
CA TRP A 339 -15.10 3.69 -5.15
C TRP A 339 -15.92 4.69 -4.36
N THR A 340 -15.53 5.96 -4.41
CA THR A 340 -16.37 7.08 -4.00
C THR A 340 -17.30 7.45 -5.16
N GLU A 341 -18.61 7.35 -4.92
CA GLU A 341 -19.66 7.85 -5.82
C GLU A 341 -20.01 9.28 -5.41
N GLU A 342 -20.15 10.16 -6.38
CA GLU A 342 -20.55 11.56 -6.16
C GLU A 342 -21.71 11.90 -7.11
N ASP A 343 -22.58 12.84 -6.70
CA ASP A 343 -23.56 13.39 -7.61
C ASP A 343 -22.89 14.21 -8.72
N ALA A 344 -23.63 14.54 -9.78
CA ALA A 344 -23.10 15.28 -10.93
C ALA A 344 -22.48 16.64 -10.58
N ASN A 345 -22.86 17.22 -9.45
CA ASN A 345 -22.35 18.50 -8.95
C ASN A 345 -21.22 18.34 -7.91
N GLN A 346 -20.87 17.11 -7.53
CA GLN A 346 -19.88 16.78 -6.51
C GLN A 346 -20.21 17.43 -5.15
N THR A 347 -21.50 17.48 -4.78
CA THR A 347 -21.99 18.08 -3.54
C THR A 347 -22.30 17.08 -2.46
N VAL A 348 -22.54 15.83 -2.84
CA VAL A 348 -22.77 14.70 -1.95
C VAL A 348 -21.98 13.50 -2.46
N ASN A 349 -21.52 12.66 -1.56
CA ASN A 349 -20.79 11.45 -1.92
C ASN A 349 -21.19 10.25 -1.04
N GLY A 350 -20.75 9.07 -1.45
CA GLY A 350 -21.00 7.82 -0.76
C GLY A 350 -20.06 6.73 -1.23
N ILE A 351 -20.14 5.55 -0.65
CA ILE A 351 -19.30 4.39 -0.99
C ILE A 351 -20.12 3.36 -1.74
N TYR A 352 -19.62 2.97 -2.90
CA TYR A 352 -20.24 1.99 -3.78
C TYR A 352 -19.26 0.88 -4.14
N ALA A 353 -19.78 -0.28 -4.49
CA ALA A 353 -18.96 -1.43 -4.84
C ALA A 353 -19.52 -2.22 -6.04
N GLN A 354 -18.64 -2.85 -6.82
CA GLN A 354 -18.97 -3.74 -7.91
C GLN A 354 -18.13 -5.01 -7.84
N LYS A 355 -18.69 -6.11 -8.30
CA LYS A 355 -17.96 -7.34 -8.59
C LYS A 355 -17.97 -7.60 -10.09
N PHE A 356 -16.80 -7.90 -10.66
CA PHE A 356 -16.67 -8.33 -12.03
C PHE A 356 -16.33 -9.83 -12.09
N GLY A 357 -17.00 -10.54 -12.97
CA GLY A 357 -16.63 -11.91 -13.30
C GLY A 357 -15.39 -11.98 -14.18
N PRO A 358 -14.89 -13.19 -14.53
CA PRO A 358 -13.61 -13.41 -15.22
C PRO A 358 -13.45 -12.71 -16.57
N LYS A 359 -14.55 -12.30 -17.20
CA LYS A 359 -14.57 -11.57 -18.49
C LYS A 359 -15.07 -10.12 -18.35
N GLY A 360 -15.04 -9.56 -17.15
CA GLY A 360 -15.43 -8.16 -16.89
C GLY A 360 -16.92 -7.90 -16.82
N ALA A 361 -17.77 -8.93 -16.81
CA ALA A 361 -19.22 -8.74 -16.62
C ALA A 361 -19.53 -8.34 -15.17
N ARG A 362 -20.28 -7.24 -15.00
CA ARG A 362 -20.78 -6.80 -13.68
C ARG A 362 -21.67 -7.86 -13.05
N ARG A 363 -21.51 -8.14 -11.77
CA ARG A 363 -22.22 -9.19 -11.02
C ARG A 363 -23.15 -8.63 -9.94
N TRP A 364 -22.94 -7.39 -9.51
CA TRP A 364 -23.75 -6.73 -8.49
C TRP A 364 -24.64 -5.64 -9.08
N GLY A 365 -25.32 -5.96 -10.20
CA GLY A 365 -26.16 -5.04 -10.92
C GLY A 365 -25.40 -4.11 -11.87
N GLN A 366 -26.15 -3.28 -12.58
CA GLN A 366 -25.59 -2.41 -13.61
C GLN A 366 -24.86 -1.19 -12.99
N THR A 367 -25.30 -0.75 -11.83
CA THR A 367 -24.79 0.45 -11.14
C THR A 367 -23.95 0.14 -9.90
N GLY A 368 -23.76 -1.15 -9.59
CA GLY A 368 -23.09 -1.58 -8.35
C GLY A 368 -24.02 -1.63 -7.14
N LEU A 369 -23.45 -1.88 -5.98
CA LEU A 369 -24.12 -1.91 -4.68
C LEU A 369 -23.84 -0.62 -3.93
N VAL A 370 -24.84 -0.08 -3.28
CA VAL A 370 -24.72 1.04 -2.34
C VAL A 370 -24.25 0.48 -1.00
N ILE A 371 -23.10 0.90 -0.55
CA ILE A 371 -22.54 0.59 0.78
C ILE A 371 -22.88 1.72 1.75
N VAL A 372 -22.57 2.96 1.34
CA VAL A 372 -23.02 4.19 1.98
C VAL A 372 -23.76 5.01 0.92
N PRO A 373 -25.02 5.39 1.14
CA PRO A 373 -25.74 6.20 0.18
C PRO A 373 -25.15 7.60 0.08
N LEU A 374 -25.41 8.29 -1.03
CA LEU A 374 -25.01 9.69 -1.21
C LEU A 374 -25.51 10.54 -0.03
N GLY A 375 -24.61 11.25 0.60
CA GLY A 375 -24.85 12.09 1.78
C GLY A 375 -23.93 13.30 1.82
N THR A 376 -24.11 14.16 2.81
CA THR A 376 -23.32 15.38 3.00
C THR A 376 -22.01 15.18 3.76
N ASP A 377 -21.85 14.03 4.42
CA ASP A 377 -20.57 13.63 5.00
C ASP A 377 -19.60 13.22 3.85
N SER A 378 -18.31 13.47 4.02
CA SER A 378 -17.33 13.15 2.96
C SER A 378 -16.80 11.72 3.14
N GLU A 379 -17.28 10.82 2.30
CA GLU A 379 -16.86 9.42 2.23
C GLU A 379 -15.75 9.27 1.20
N ILE A 380 -14.49 9.24 1.64
CA ILE A 380 -13.31 9.38 0.77
C ILE A 380 -12.26 8.30 0.98
N LEU A 381 -11.33 8.20 0.03
CA LEU A 381 -10.15 7.32 0.04
C LEU A 381 -10.51 5.86 0.36
N PRO A 382 -11.44 5.26 -0.38
CA PRO A 382 -11.79 3.87 -0.17
C PRO A 382 -10.62 2.94 -0.51
N SER A 383 -10.52 1.86 0.25
CA SER A 383 -9.62 0.75 -0.05
C SER A 383 -10.33 -0.57 0.18
N ASN A 384 -9.86 -1.65 -0.42
CA ASN A 384 -10.41 -2.96 -0.15
C ASN A 384 -9.35 -4.06 -0.18
N VAL A 385 -9.60 -5.12 0.59
CA VAL A 385 -8.81 -6.34 0.59
C VAL A 385 -9.73 -7.55 0.40
N GLN A 386 -9.25 -8.55 -0.33
CA GLN A 386 -10.00 -9.77 -0.55
C GLN A 386 -9.98 -10.62 0.74
N VAL A 387 -11.14 -11.00 1.26
CA VAL A 387 -11.27 -11.79 2.48
C VAL A 387 -12.32 -12.89 2.33
N GLY A 388 -11.90 -14.15 2.52
CA GLY A 388 -12.79 -15.30 2.37
C GLY A 388 -13.37 -15.41 0.96
N ASP A 389 -14.69 -15.27 0.83
CA ASP A 389 -15.43 -15.29 -0.43
C ASP A 389 -15.79 -13.91 -0.97
N GLY A 390 -15.41 -12.83 -0.28
CA GLY A 390 -15.80 -11.47 -0.62
C GLY A 390 -14.69 -10.46 -0.39
N ALA A 391 -15.08 -9.23 -0.02
CA ALA A 391 -14.18 -8.11 0.19
C ALA A 391 -14.48 -7.39 1.51
N LEU A 392 -13.42 -6.98 2.20
CA LEU A 392 -13.46 -6.06 3.33
C LEU A 392 -13.02 -4.69 2.81
N MET A 393 -13.86 -3.70 2.98
CA MET A 393 -13.67 -2.34 2.49
C MET A 393 -13.45 -1.40 3.67
N PHE A 394 -12.63 -0.38 3.45
CA PHE A 394 -12.35 0.70 4.40
C PHE A 394 -12.51 2.03 3.68
N TRP A 395 -12.88 3.08 4.42
CA TRP A 395 -12.92 4.47 3.93
C TRP A 395 -12.84 5.45 5.09
N ILE A 396 -12.52 6.70 4.78
CA ILE A 396 -12.62 7.80 5.74
C ILE A 396 -14.02 8.40 5.61
N ASP A 397 -14.75 8.47 6.74
CA ASP A 397 -16.00 9.22 6.93
C ASP A 397 -15.65 10.53 7.63
N MET A 398 -15.74 11.64 6.93
CA MET A 398 -15.37 12.96 7.41
C MET A 398 -16.63 13.83 7.58
N LYS A 399 -17.02 14.08 8.82
CA LYS A 399 -18.16 14.93 9.21
C LYS A 399 -17.81 16.41 9.35
N GLY A 400 -16.57 16.76 9.04
CA GLY A 400 -16.02 18.09 9.13
C GLY A 400 -14.59 18.09 9.67
N PHE A 401 -13.96 19.26 9.71
CA PHE A 401 -12.60 19.40 10.19
C PHE A 401 -12.46 18.94 11.65
N GLY A 402 -11.47 18.11 11.93
CA GLY A 402 -11.24 17.52 13.25
C GLY A 402 -12.23 16.42 13.64
N ASN A 403 -13.11 16.00 12.74
CA ASN A 403 -14.12 14.97 12.99
C ASN A 403 -14.19 13.97 11.84
N ALA A 404 -13.12 13.23 11.68
CA ALA A 404 -13.04 12.12 10.74
C ALA A 404 -13.02 10.78 11.50
N SER A 405 -13.55 9.73 10.89
CA SER A 405 -13.49 8.36 11.38
C SER A 405 -13.02 7.42 10.26
N ILE A 406 -12.50 6.24 10.61
CA ILE A 406 -12.31 5.17 9.65
C ILE A 406 -13.46 4.18 9.86
N GLN A 407 -14.16 3.93 8.77
CA GLN A 407 -15.26 2.97 8.70
C GLN A 407 -14.85 1.76 7.87
N ALA A 408 -15.51 0.64 8.12
CA ALA A 408 -15.37 -0.55 7.31
C ALA A 408 -16.72 -1.24 7.09
N ALA A 409 -16.81 -2.04 6.04
CA ALA A 409 -17.92 -2.96 5.78
C ALA A 409 -17.38 -4.20 5.07
N ARG A 410 -18.04 -5.35 5.25
CA ARG A 410 -17.66 -6.59 4.59
C ARG A 410 -18.78 -7.12 3.70
N LEU A 411 -18.49 -7.27 2.41
CA LEU A 411 -19.35 -7.93 1.43
C LEU A 411 -19.01 -9.42 1.31
N GLN A 412 -20.04 -10.23 1.12
CA GLN A 412 -19.95 -11.61 0.65
C GLN A 412 -19.98 -11.66 -0.88
N ASP A 413 -19.66 -12.80 -1.45
CA ASP A 413 -19.71 -13.08 -2.88
C ASP A 413 -21.04 -12.72 -3.56
N ASN A 414 -22.15 -12.97 -2.86
CA ASN A 414 -23.51 -12.70 -3.35
C ASN A 414 -23.94 -11.23 -3.25
N GLY A 415 -23.05 -10.33 -2.81
CA GLY A 415 -23.34 -8.90 -2.63
C GLY A 415 -24.08 -8.54 -1.34
N LYS A 416 -24.33 -9.50 -0.45
CA LYS A 416 -24.89 -9.18 0.87
C LYS A 416 -23.79 -8.75 1.82
N LEU A 417 -24.09 -7.80 2.67
CA LEU A 417 -23.19 -7.42 3.77
C LEU A 417 -23.12 -8.58 4.77
N LYS A 418 -21.92 -9.11 5.00
CA LYS A 418 -21.63 -9.98 6.14
C LYS A 418 -21.58 -9.17 7.42
N CYS A 419 -20.94 -8.01 7.36
CA CYS A 419 -20.92 -7.02 8.40
C CYS A 419 -21.35 -5.70 7.74
N ALA A 420 -22.41 -5.08 8.28
CA ALA A 420 -22.78 -3.72 7.92
C ALA A 420 -21.66 -2.75 8.32
N GLN A 421 -21.79 -1.48 7.97
CA GLN A 421 -20.83 -0.46 8.35
C GLN A 421 -20.53 -0.51 9.86
N PHE A 422 -19.25 -0.51 10.20
CA PHE A 422 -18.75 -0.49 11.56
C PHE A 422 -17.51 0.39 11.68
N PRO A 423 -17.30 1.04 12.85
CA PRO A 423 -16.15 1.91 13.04
C PRO A 423 -14.87 1.11 13.30
N VAL A 424 -13.79 1.53 12.67
CA VAL A 424 -12.42 1.03 12.88
C VAL A 424 -11.59 2.02 13.69
N SER A 425 -11.85 3.33 13.53
CA SER A 425 -11.26 4.40 14.32
C SER A 425 -12.23 5.54 14.52
N THR A 426 -12.42 5.96 15.79
CA THR A 426 -13.42 6.98 16.17
C THR A 426 -12.89 8.10 17.06
N ALA A 427 -11.58 8.12 17.39
CA ALA A 427 -11.03 9.27 18.13
C ALA A 427 -11.26 10.58 17.34
N MET A 428 -11.58 11.65 18.02
CA MET A 428 -11.79 12.97 17.42
C MET A 428 -10.48 13.49 16.85
N SER A 429 -10.37 13.59 15.52
CA SER A 429 -9.17 14.03 14.80
C SER A 429 -9.43 14.16 13.30
N ASN A 430 -8.49 14.75 12.56
CA ASN A 430 -8.40 14.54 11.13
C ASN A 430 -7.65 13.22 10.85
N ARG A 431 -7.93 12.62 9.70
CA ARG A 431 -7.27 11.41 9.23
C ARG A 431 -6.84 11.55 7.79
N GLY A 432 -5.71 10.95 7.46
CA GLY A 432 -5.18 11.00 6.11
C GLY A 432 -4.49 9.71 5.69
N ARG A 433 -4.31 9.57 4.40
CA ARG A 433 -3.48 8.57 3.71
C ARG A 433 -3.59 7.16 4.28
N PRO A 434 -4.79 6.57 4.35
CA PRO A 434 -4.98 5.22 4.87
C PRO A 434 -4.27 4.19 3.97
N ALA A 435 -3.62 3.21 4.58
CA ALA A 435 -3.00 2.09 3.90
C ALA A 435 -3.49 0.78 4.53
N ALA A 436 -4.19 -0.04 3.77
CA ALA A 436 -4.73 -1.32 4.23
C ALA A 436 -4.08 -2.49 3.50
N ASP A 437 -3.85 -3.59 4.22
CA ASP A 437 -3.42 -4.87 3.64
C ASP A 437 -3.94 -6.04 4.51
N ILE A 438 -3.74 -7.28 4.06
CA ILE A 438 -4.31 -8.47 4.69
C ILE A 438 -3.31 -9.63 4.74
N VAL A 439 -3.27 -10.32 5.86
CA VAL A 439 -2.66 -11.63 5.98
C VAL A 439 -3.61 -12.66 5.38
N THR A 440 -3.40 -13.02 4.13
CA THR A 440 -4.30 -13.88 3.35
C THR A 440 -4.60 -15.21 4.03
N ALA A 441 -3.63 -15.81 4.73
CA ALA A 441 -3.77 -17.11 5.37
C ALA A 441 -4.79 -17.10 6.53
N THR A 442 -4.89 -16.02 7.28
CA THR A 442 -5.79 -15.89 8.45
C THR A 442 -7.02 -15.05 8.15
N GLY A 443 -6.93 -14.15 7.17
CA GLY A 443 -7.94 -13.12 6.92
C GLY A 443 -7.89 -11.95 7.90
N LEU A 444 -6.79 -11.83 8.67
CA LEU A 444 -6.50 -10.67 9.51
C LEU A 444 -6.09 -9.50 8.62
N ALA A 445 -6.89 -8.45 8.59
CA ALA A 445 -6.57 -7.20 7.93
C ALA A 445 -6.01 -6.18 8.93
N ALA A 446 -5.24 -5.23 8.43
CA ALA A 446 -4.84 -4.06 9.18
C ALA A 446 -4.88 -2.81 8.29
N ILE A 447 -5.20 -1.67 8.90
CA ILE A 447 -5.19 -0.37 8.26
C ILE A 447 -4.37 0.60 9.10
N ALA A 448 -3.31 1.15 8.50
CA ALA A 448 -2.51 2.23 9.07
C ALA A 448 -2.96 3.58 8.49
N PHE A 449 -2.90 4.64 9.28
CA PHE A 449 -3.38 5.96 8.89
C PHE A 449 -2.67 7.07 9.66
N GLU A 450 -2.66 8.26 9.08
CA GLU A 450 -2.30 9.50 9.75
C GLU A 450 -3.45 9.95 10.66
N ASP A 451 -3.11 10.53 11.82
CA ASP A 451 -4.09 11.00 12.79
C ASP A 451 -3.50 12.12 13.65
N ASP A 452 -4.16 13.27 13.72
CA ASP A 452 -3.66 14.46 14.41
C ASP A 452 -4.22 14.63 15.84
N ARG A 453 -4.71 13.54 16.46
CA ARG A 453 -5.32 13.56 17.81
C ARG A 453 -4.42 14.09 18.92
N ILE A 454 -3.11 14.14 18.70
CA ILE A 454 -2.11 14.65 19.65
C ILE A 454 -1.63 16.06 19.31
N GLY A 455 -2.17 16.70 18.25
CA GLY A 455 -1.81 18.06 17.82
C GLY A 455 -0.92 18.14 16.58
N ASN A 456 -0.13 17.10 16.26
CA ASN A 456 0.56 16.86 15.00
C ASN A 456 0.15 15.48 14.46
N ASN A 457 0.39 15.21 13.18
CA ASN A 457 0.12 13.90 12.62
C ASN A 457 1.02 12.84 13.24
N GLY A 458 0.41 11.81 13.82
CA GLY A 458 1.05 10.57 14.22
C GLY A 458 0.62 9.42 13.30
N ILE A 459 1.26 8.26 13.45
CA ILE A 459 0.91 7.03 12.73
C ILE A 459 0.20 6.07 13.68
N TYR A 460 -1.01 5.73 13.32
CA TYR A 460 -1.86 4.78 14.03
C TYR A 460 -2.22 3.60 13.14
N ILE A 461 -2.51 2.47 13.76
CA ILE A 461 -2.94 1.26 13.06
C ILE A 461 -4.03 0.54 13.84
N GLN A 462 -4.94 -0.13 13.13
CA GLN A 462 -5.96 -0.98 13.71
C GLN A 462 -6.09 -2.27 12.91
N ASN A 463 -6.29 -3.39 13.60
CA ASN A 463 -6.65 -4.65 12.94
C ASN A 463 -8.17 -4.77 12.75
N VAL A 464 -8.54 -5.57 11.78
CA VAL A 464 -9.91 -6.07 11.59
C VAL A 464 -9.84 -7.57 11.36
N ASN A 465 -10.50 -8.32 12.21
CA ASN A 465 -10.56 -9.77 12.15
C ASN A 465 -11.53 -10.25 11.05
N ARG A 466 -11.42 -11.52 10.70
CA ARG A 466 -12.26 -12.11 9.66
C ARG A 466 -13.76 -12.05 9.96
N ASP A 467 -14.15 -11.97 11.22
CA ASP A 467 -15.54 -11.83 11.67
C ASP A 467 -16.01 -10.37 11.80
N CYS A 468 -15.13 -9.40 11.45
CA CYS A 468 -15.31 -7.94 11.57
C CYS A 468 -15.14 -7.38 12.98
N SER A 469 -14.71 -8.18 13.93
CA SER A 469 -14.32 -7.67 15.24
C SER A 469 -12.97 -6.93 15.15
N LEU A 470 -12.75 -6.01 16.08
CA LEU A 470 -11.46 -5.39 16.34
C LEU A 470 -10.81 -6.09 17.56
N GLY A 471 -9.52 -5.87 17.73
CA GLY A 471 -8.80 -6.44 18.86
C GLY A 471 -8.28 -7.85 18.58
N GLN A 472 -7.95 -8.56 19.63
CA GLN A 472 -7.47 -9.95 19.53
C GLN A 472 -8.67 -10.90 19.42
N GLU A 473 -8.57 -11.90 18.50
CA GLU A 473 -9.47 -13.06 18.47
C GLU A 473 -9.30 -13.96 19.70
#